data_65274da8b3731ffc7f80e220e1b4ffac
#
_entry.id   65274da8b3731ffc7f80e220e1b4ffac
#
_cell.length_a   1.000
_cell.length_b   1.000
_cell.length_c   1.000
_cell.angle_alpha   90.00
_cell.angle_beta   90.00
_cell.angle_gamma   90.00
#
_symmetry.space_group_name_H-M   'P 1'
#
loop_
_entity.id
_entity.type
_entity.pdbx_description
1 polymer ?
#
loop_
_entity_poly.entity_id
_entity_poly.type
_entity_poly.pdbx_seq_one_letter_code
_entity_poly.pdbx_strand_id
1 'polypeptide(L)'
;MSEMRHDPEVLIQRYLEDNLSEEEAAHLLELLQTPGAEAGPLHGRLLHQLSMDAMLRESKASALPSSPAVARPKGKARFSFVTLTSVAALAACFTFAVTWLVGDTRQEPAIADAEATTAAVAVLARGVNVEWEGQSHTPGSPLSPGWLRLKSGLAQIEFYQGARVTLEGPAEFRLISSSEAYCASGKLSAHVPPQAVGFRIETPKGTIVDLGTDFGLDLNDADGELHVFKGEVELHAAGAAMKPLREGEGMTLGSDTQAIRANLAAFASLGSVDERTAESQRLAFENWRVQSATWNTDLSLQMRLDFQDPVGTRSLRNHAAHAPQVPAGSIVGCDWTEGRWPGKRALEFRNVSDRVRVSVPGDHHALTLSAWVRVHGLDRAFNSLFMVEGYENGAVHWQIMRDGKLRLGIAGRHGHPSRDHDTPALFTPERFGQWMHLATVIDPVSKEVRHYVNGDLAAKVPLLNVFPVRIGVADLGNWSDNGRKDRVAIRHFSGTMDEFMLFSRVLTEAEIAGLVR
;
A
#
# COMPACT_ATOMS: atom_id res chain seq x y z
N MET A 1 36.50 -30.75 3.36
CA MET A 1 35.89 -30.56 2.03
C MET A 1 34.87 -31.66 1.67
N SER A 2 34.81 -32.79 2.37
CA SER A 2 33.80 -33.86 2.16
C SER A 2 32.45 -33.56 2.83
N GLU A 3 32.42 -32.88 3.99
CA GLU A 3 31.18 -32.61 4.74
C GLU A 3 30.27 -31.51 4.12
N MET A 4 30.83 -30.62 3.30
CA MET A 4 30.06 -29.55 2.64
C MET A 4 29.22 -30.03 1.44
N ARG A 5 29.44 -31.27 0.94
CA ARG A 5 28.68 -31.83 -0.18
C ARG A 5 27.32 -32.45 0.20
N HIS A 6 27.07 -32.66 1.48
CA HIS A 6 25.89 -33.36 2.00
C HIS A 6 24.97 -32.45 2.82
N ASP A 7 25.23 -31.13 2.83
CA ASP A 7 24.37 -30.18 3.52
C ASP A 7 23.01 -30.05 2.75
N PRO A 8 21.89 -30.36 3.41
CA PRO A 8 20.56 -30.32 2.78
C PRO A 8 20.22 -29.00 2.07
N GLU A 9 20.69 -27.86 2.59
CA GLU A 9 20.44 -26.56 1.96
C GLU A 9 21.22 -26.38 0.65
N VAL A 10 22.46 -26.92 0.61
CA VAL A 10 23.26 -26.87 -0.62
C VAL A 10 22.69 -27.81 -1.69
N LEU A 11 22.16 -28.97 -1.29
CA LEU A 11 21.50 -29.91 -2.20
C LEU A 11 20.22 -29.32 -2.79
N ILE A 12 19.40 -28.64 -2.00
CA ILE A 12 18.19 -27.94 -2.48
C ILE A 12 18.55 -26.82 -3.46
N GLN A 13 19.56 -26.02 -3.16
CA GLN A 13 19.99 -24.93 -4.04
C GLN A 13 20.49 -25.47 -5.39
N ARG A 14 21.29 -26.54 -5.39
CA ARG A 14 21.78 -27.20 -6.60
C ARG A 14 20.67 -27.86 -7.42
N TYR A 15 19.64 -28.41 -6.75
CA TYR A 15 18.45 -28.91 -7.40
C TYR A 15 17.71 -27.81 -8.19
N LEU A 16 17.57 -26.63 -7.60
CA LEU A 16 16.92 -25.48 -8.23
C LEU A 16 17.74 -24.88 -9.38
N GLU A 17 19.05 -25.04 -9.35
CA GLU A 17 19.97 -24.59 -10.40
C GLU A 17 20.15 -25.63 -11.55
N ASP A 18 19.42 -26.76 -11.47
CA ASP A 18 19.51 -27.89 -12.43
C ASP A 18 20.94 -28.49 -12.52
N ASN A 19 21.67 -28.45 -11.40
CA ASN A 19 23.09 -28.79 -11.31
C ASN A 19 23.37 -29.85 -10.22
N LEU A 20 22.43 -30.79 -10.02
CA LEU A 20 22.53 -31.86 -9.05
C LEU A 20 23.02 -33.15 -9.73
N SER A 21 24.03 -33.81 -9.15
CA SER A 21 24.46 -35.16 -9.61
C SER A 21 23.45 -36.24 -9.20
N GLU A 22 23.47 -37.40 -9.87
CA GLU A 22 22.58 -38.53 -9.54
C GLU A 22 22.74 -39.00 -8.09
N GLU A 23 23.97 -39.01 -7.55
CA GLU A 23 24.25 -39.38 -6.14
C GLU A 23 23.69 -38.32 -5.17
N GLU A 24 23.84 -37.03 -5.47
CA GLU A 24 23.31 -35.96 -4.66
C GLU A 24 21.77 -35.91 -4.70
N ALA A 25 21.16 -36.24 -5.83
CA ALA A 25 19.71 -36.38 -5.98
C ALA A 25 19.14 -37.54 -5.15
N ALA A 26 19.81 -38.69 -5.16
CA ALA A 26 19.43 -39.85 -4.36
C ALA A 26 19.51 -39.53 -2.85
N HIS A 27 20.57 -38.84 -2.44
CA HIS A 27 20.74 -38.42 -1.03
C HIS A 27 19.71 -37.37 -0.59
N LEU A 28 19.39 -36.40 -1.43
CA LEU A 28 18.31 -35.41 -1.16
C LEU A 28 16.95 -36.12 -1.00
N LEU A 29 16.67 -37.12 -1.83
CA LEU A 29 15.44 -37.92 -1.76
C LEU A 29 15.35 -38.73 -0.45
N GLU A 30 16.46 -39.32 0.00
CA GLU A 30 16.56 -40.03 1.25
C GLU A 30 16.32 -39.11 2.45
N LEU A 31 16.90 -37.91 2.47
CA LEU A 31 16.67 -36.91 3.50
C LEU A 31 15.21 -36.46 3.57
N LEU A 32 14.53 -36.34 2.43
CA LEU A 32 13.11 -35.97 2.37
C LEU A 32 12.17 -37.12 2.79
N GLN A 33 12.60 -38.37 2.72
CA GLN A 33 11.81 -39.56 3.13
C GLN A 33 12.02 -39.98 4.58
N THR A 34 13.01 -39.45 5.27
CA THR A 34 13.34 -39.85 6.65
C THR A 34 12.40 -39.13 7.64
N PRO A 35 11.59 -39.84 8.47
CA PRO A 35 10.73 -39.20 9.46
C PRO A 35 11.57 -38.66 10.62
N GLY A 36 11.67 -37.33 10.74
CA GLY A 36 12.39 -36.68 11.84
C GLY A 36 12.02 -35.19 11.98
N ALA A 37 12.40 -34.61 13.12
CA ALA A 37 12.11 -33.21 13.45
C ALA A 37 12.73 -32.18 12.46
N GLU A 38 13.72 -32.58 11.67
CA GLU A 38 14.42 -31.72 10.70
C GLU A 38 13.82 -31.79 9.29
N ALA A 39 13.08 -32.86 8.96
CA ALA A 39 12.49 -33.03 7.63
C ALA A 39 11.30 -32.06 7.34
N GLY A 40 10.56 -31.65 8.35
CA GLY A 40 9.41 -30.75 8.22
C GLY A 40 9.73 -29.35 7.66
N PRO A 41 10.75 -28.66 8.19
CA PRO A 41 11.18 -27.36 7.67
C PRO A 41 11.75 -27.43 6.24
N LEU A 42 12.48 -28.50 5.91
CA LEU A 42 13.05 -28.72 4.57
C LEU A 42 11.96 -29.01 3.52
N HIS A 43 10.97 -29.83 3.85
CA HIS A 43 9.79 -30.10 3.00
C HIS A 43 8.99 -28.81 2.71
N GLY A 44 8.73 -28.00 3.74
CA GLY A 44 8.01 -26.73 3.58
C GLY A 44 8.74 -25.75 2.66
N ARG A 45 10.06 -25.66 2.76
CA ARG A 45 10.87 -24.78 1.90
C ARG A 45 10.93 -25.27 0.45
N LEU A 46 11.13 -26.56 0.23
CA LEU A 46 11.17 -27.13 -1.12
C LEU A 46 9.82 -26.97 -1.83
N LEU A 47 8.71 -27.27 -1.16
CA LEU A 47 7.35 -27.09 -1.71
C LEU A 47 7.06 -25.62 -2.01
N HIS A 48 7.48 -24.69 -1.17
CA HIS A 48 7.29 -23.25 -1.40
C HIS A 48 8.08 -22.78 -2.63
N GLN A 49 9.33 -23.21 -2.80
CA GLN A 49 10.15 -22.83 -3.95
C GLN A 49 9.68 -23.49 -5.26
N LEU A 50 9.24 -24.74 -5.23
CA LEU A 50 8.66 -25.41 -6.41
C LEU A 50 7.34 -24.76 -6.84
N SER A 51 6.52 -24.31 -5.90
CA SER A 51 5.28 -23.57 -6.22
C SER A 51 5.56 -22.20 -6.85
N MET A 52 6.60 -21.49 -6.41
CA MET A 52 7.04 -20.23 -6.99
C MET A 52 7.61 -20.43 -8.40
N ASP A 53 8.41 -21.47 -8.63
CA ASP A 53 8.97 -21.76 -9.95
C ASP A 53 7.88 -22.21 -10.95
N ALA A 54 6.88 -22.97 -10.49
CA ALA A 54 5.70 -23.31 -11.30
C ALA A 54 4.88 -22.07 -11.70
N MET A 55 4.63 -21.13 -10.77
CA MET A 55 3.95 -19.87 -11.07
C MET A 55 4.73 -18.99 -12.07
N LEU A 56 6.05 -18.97 -11.96
CA LEU A 56 6.91 -18.23 -12.90
C LEU A 56 6.94 -18.87 -14.29
N ARG A 57 6.86 -20.20 -14.39
CA ARG A 57 6.77 -20.94 -15.67
C ARG A 57 5.40 -20.75 -16.35
N GLU A 58 4.30 -20.75 -15.59
CA GLU A 58 2.96 -20.41 -16.12
C GLU A 58 2.89 -18.97 -16.63
N SER A 59 3.47 -18.03 -15.91
CA SER A 59 3.57 -16.63 -16.32
C SER A 59 4.37 -16.44 -17.63
N LYS A 60 5.45 -17.22 -17.81
CA LYS A 60 6.25 -17.21 -19.05
C LYS A 60 5.57 -17.94 -20.22
N ALA A 61 4.80 -19.00 -19.95
CA ALA A 61 4.07 -19.74 -20.97
C ALA A 61 2.93 -18.94 -21.60
N SER A 62 2.39 -17.97 -20.86
CA SER A 62 1.33 -17.04 -21.36
C SER A 62 1.85 -15.94 -22.27
N ALA A 63 3.17 -15.80 -22.45
CA ALA A 63 3.82 -14.69 -23.17
C ALA A 63 4.47 -15.08 -24.53
N LEU A 64 4.29 -16.30 -25.04
CA LEU A 64 4.91 -16.73 -26.31
C LEU A 64 3.89 -16.95 -27.43
N PRO A 65 4.12 -16.41 -28.65
CA PRO A 65 3.25 -16.62 -29.78
C PRO A 65 3.43 -18.04 -30.37
N SER A 66 2.31 -18.60 -30.80
CA SER A 66 2.21 -19.90 -31.47
C SER A 66 3.04 -20.01 -32.73
N SER A 67 3.87 -21.08 -32.88
CA SER A 67 4.48 -21.48 -34.12
C SER A 67 4.59 -23.02 -34.25
N PRO A 68 4.76 -23.59 -35.49
CA PRO A 68 3.92 -24.67 -35.96
C PRO A 68 4.50 -26.09 -35.75
N ALA A 69 3.62 -27.06 -36.03
CA ALA A 69 3.78 -28.50 -35.91
C ALA A 69 5.03 -29.09 -36.54
N VAL A 70 5.72 -29.98 -35.82
CA VAL A 70 6.68 -30.96 -36.39
C VAL A 70 6.30 -32.36 -35.91
N ALA A 71 6.44 -33.30 -36.84
CA ALA A 71 5.91 -34.64 -36.92
C ALA A 71 6.34 -35.62 -35.80
N ARG A 72 5.42 -36.56 -35.47
CA ARG A 72 5.65 -37.74 -34.63
C ARG A 72 6.46 -38.83 -35.33
N PRO A 73 7.35 -39.57 -34.63
CA PRO A 73 7.70 -40.93 -35.01
C PRO A 73 6.84 -41.97 -34.29
N LYS A 74 6.41 -42.98 -35.02
CA LYS A 74 5.64 -44.14 -34.55
C LYS A 74 6.58 -45.16 -33.88
N GLY A 75 6.23 -45.52 -32.62
CA GLY A 75 6.80 -46.71 -31.96
C GLY A 75 5.72 -47.46 -31.22
N LYS A 76 5.40 -48.67 -31.62
CA LYS A 76 4.41 -49.57 -31.02
C LYS A 76 5.00 -50.28 -29.80
N ALA A 77 4.40 -50.10 -28.63
CA ALA A 77 4.53 -51.06 -27.54
C ALA A 77 3.11 -51.47 -27.12
N ARG A 78 2.82 -52.78 -27.25
CA ARG A 78 1.60 -53.42 -26.80
C ARG A 78 1.74 -53.68 -25.27
N PHE A 79 0.92 -53.07 -24.47
CA PHE A 79 0.69 -53.52 -23.08
C PHE A 79 -0.72 -54.06 -22.91
N SER A 80 -0.81 -55.20 -22.20
CA SER A 80 -2.02 -56.00 -22.07
C SER A 80 -3.05 -55.34 -21.13
N PHE A 81 -4.30 -55.29 -21.56
CA PHE A 81 -5.42 -54.56 -20.96
C PHE A 81 -6.05 -55.24 -19.72
N VAL A 82 -5.48 -56.35 -19.22
CA VAL A 82 -6.15 -57.18 -18.20
C VAL A 82 -5.72 -56.88 -16.75
N THR A 83 -4.64 -56.14 -16.54
CA THR A 83 -4.16 -55.86 -15.17
C THR A 83 -4.55 -54.46 -14.63
N LEU A 84 -5.16 -53.60 -15.45
CA LEU A 84 -5.48 -52.23 -15.01
C LEU A 84 -6.89 -52.11 -14.38
N THR A 85 -7.80 -53.08 -14.61
CA THR A 85 -9.19 -53.01 -14.12
C THR A 85 -9.36 -53.44 -12.68
N SER A 86 -8.46 -54.29 -12.14
CA SER A 86 -8.56 -54.80 -10.76
C SER A 86 -8.03 -53.82 -9.70
N VAL A 87 -7.10 -52.93 -10.06
CA VAL A 87 -6.55 -51.92 -9.12
C VAL A 87 -7.47 -50.69 -9.03
N ALA A 88 -8.12 -50.33 -10.14
CA ALA A 88 -9.10 -49.23 -10.14
C ALA A 88 -10.36 -49.53 -9.34
N ALA A 89 -10.85 -50.79 -9.35
CA ALA A 89 -12.02 -51.17 -8.57
C ALA A 89 -11.77 -51.18 -7.05
N LEU A 90 -10.58 -51.61 -6.59
CA LEU A 90 -10.22 -51.57 -5.18
C LEU A 90 -9.99 -50.16 -4.64
N ALA A 91 -9.42 -49.26 -5.45
CA ALA A 91 -9.26 -47.85 -5.09
C ALA A 91 -10.61 -47.12 -4.99
N ALA A 92 -11.56 -47.38 -5.89
CA ALA A 92 -12.92 -46.80 -5.86
C ALA A 92 -13.72 -47.28 -4.63
N CYS A 93 -13.61 -48.57 -4.24
CA CYS A 93 -14.29 -49.07 -3.06
C CYS A 93 -13.70 -48.54 -1.74
N PHE A 94 -12.39 -48.28 -1.70
CA PHE A 94 -11.74 -47.74 -0.51
C PHE A 94 -12.06 -46.24 -0.31
N THR A 95 -12.14 -45.47 -1.41
CA THR A 95 -12.55 -44.07 -1.35
C THR A 95 -14.01 -43.94 -0.97
N PHE A 96 -14.90 -44.81 -1.46
CA PHE A 96 -16.32 -44.78 -1.12
C PHE A 96 -16.56 -45.19 0.37
N ALA A 97 -15.84 -46.15 0.89
CA ALA A 97 -15.90 -46.56 2.30
C ALA A 97 -15.36 -45.47 3.25
N VAL A 98 -14.28 -44.79 2.89
CA VAL A 98 -13.71 -43.68 3.68
C VAL A 98 -14.64 -42.45 3.66
N THR A 99 -15.27 -42.12 2.53
CA THR A 99 -16.25 -41.04 2.47
C THR A 99 -17.54 -41.33 3.22
N TRP A 100 -17.95 -42.60 3.33
CA TRP A 100 -19.15 -43.00 4.10
C TRP A 100 -18.88 -43.03 5.62
N LEU A 101 -17.65 -43.37 6.06
CA LEU A 101 -17.29 -43.42 7.47
C LEU A 101 -16.93 -42.04 8.06
N VAL A 102 -16.57 -41.05 7.24
CA VAL A 102 -16.24 -39.68 7.63
C VAL A 102 -17.43 -38.70 7.42
N GLY A 103 -18.55 -39.20 6.89
CA GLY A 103 -19.70 -38.41 6.43
C GLY A 103 -20.64 -37.89 7.51
N ASP A 104 -20.39 -38.07 8.81
CA ASP A 104 -21.39 -37.70 9.82
C ASP A 104 -20.92 -36.79 10.97
N THR A 105 -19.90 -36.00 10.77
CA THR A 105 -19.54 -34.87 11.68
C THR A 105 -18.94 -33.67 10.95
N ARG A 106 -19.52 -33.22 9.86
CA ARG A 106 -19.27 -31.86 9.38
C ARG A 106 -20.43 -30.96 9.82
N GLN A 107 -20.35 -30.44 11.03
CA GLN A 107 -20.85 -29.09 11.26
C GLN A 107 -20.10 -28.21 10.26
N GLU A 108 -20.78 -27.74 9.23
CA GLU A 108 -20.29 -26.64 8.41
C GLU A 108 -19.95 -25.50 9.38
N PRO A 109 -18.69 -25.00 9.39
CA PRO A 109 -18.48 -23.72 10.02
C PRO A 109 -19.41 -22.78 9.25
N ALA A 110 -20.33 -22.15 9.96
CA ALA A 110 -21.05 -21.00 9.45
C ALA A 110 -19.98 -20.10 8.84
N ILE A 111 -20.00 -19.98 7.52
CA ILE A 111 -19.27 -18.94 6.82
C ILE A 111 -19.91 -17.68 7.37
N ALA A 112 -19.26 -17.11 8.40
CA ALA A 112 -19.51 -15.73 8.76
C ALA A 112 -19.45 -14.98 7.43
N ASP A 113 -20.52 -14.27 7.10
CA ASP A 113 -20.63 -13.45 5.92
C ASP A 113 -19.31 -12.70 5.76
N ALA A 114 -18.43 -13.24 4.92
CA ALA A 114 -17.38 -12.46 4.34
C ALA A 114 -18.16 -11.38 3.58
N GLU A 115 -18.20 -10.17 4.13
CA GLU A 115 -18.67 -8.98 3.42
C GLU A 115 -18.09 -9.11 2.02
N ALA A 116 -18.96 -9.35 1.06
CA ALA A 116 -18.57 -9.44 -0.33
C ALA A 116 -17.85 -8.11 -0.60
N THR A 117 -16.54 -8.18 -0.72
CA THR A 117 -15.71 -7.00 -0.99
C THR A 117 -16.18 -6.53 -2.35
N THR A 118 -17.09 -5.55 -2.35
CA THR A 118 -17.70 -5.03 -3.57
C THR A 118 -16.55 -4.44 -4.35
N ALA A 119 -16.26 -4.98 -5.53
CA ALA A 119 -15.13 -4.55 -6.33
C ALA A 119 -15.21 -3.02 -6.53
N ALA A 120 -14.10 -2.34 -6.39
CA ALA A 120 -14.02 -0.91 -6.64
C ALA A 120 -14.47 -0.60 -8.07
N VAL A 121 -15.13 0.53 -8.26
CA VAL A 121 -15.71 0.96 -9.57
C VAL A 121 -15.05 2.24 -10.08
N ALA A 122 -14.33 2.93 -9.21
CA ALA A 122 -13.66 4.19 -9.51
C ALA A 122 -12.44 4.38 -8.59
N VAL A 123 -11.69 5.43 -8.83
CA VAL A 123 -10.60 5.90 -7.96
C VAL A 123 -10.78 7.39 -7.67
N LEU A 124 -10.47 7.83 -6.46
CA LEU A 124 -10.28 9.25 -6.18
C LEU A 124 -8.96 9.70 -6.80
N ALA A 125 -9.02 10.28 -8.00
CA ALA A 125 -7.82 10.66 -8.74
C ALA A 125 -7.12 11.87 -8.10
N ARG A 126 -7.90 12.88 -7.65
CA ARG A 126 -7.39 14.12 -7.04
C ARG A 126 -8.35 14.66 -5.99
N GLY A 127 -7.80 15.44 -5.05
CA GLY A 127 -8.57 16.18 -4.06
C GLY A 127 -7.92 17.51 -3.75
N VAL A 128 -8.69 18.60 -3.73
CA VAL A 128 -8.22 19.94 -3.38
C VAL A 128 -9.07 20.46 -2.23
N ASN A 129 -8.45 20.64 -1.06
CA ASN A 129 -9.12 21.09 0.16
C ASN A 129 -10.39 20.29 0.49
N VAL A 130 -10.32 18.97 0.25
CA VAL A 130 -11.45 18.07 0.41
C VAL A 130 -11.74 17.83 1.88
N GLU A 131 -12.97 18.06 2.29
CA GLU A 131 -13.51 17.69 3.58
C GLU A 131 -14.69 16.74 3.39
N TRP A 132 -14.53 15.48 3.80
CA TRP A 132 -15.57 14.45 3.69
C TRP A 132 -16.48 14.43 4.93
N GLU A 133 -17.73 14.06 4.73
CA GLU A 133 -18.61 13.66 5.82
C GLU A 133 -18.58 12.13 5.97
N GLY A 134 -18.13 11.64 7.14
CA GLY A 134 -18.00 10.20 7.41
C GLY A 134 -16.62 9.65 7.01
N GLN A 135 -16.59 8.67 6.12
CA GLN A 135 -15.33 8.02 5.72
C GLN A 135 -14.46 8.97 4.89
N SER A 136 -13.22 9.14 5.29
CA SER A 136 -12.23 9.94 4.57
C SER A 136 -11.62 9.13 3.43
N HIS A 137 -11.49 9.77 2.26
CA HIS A 137 -10.82 9.21 1.08
C HIS A 137 -9.63 10.07 0.70
N THR A 138 -8.51 9.44 0.38
CA THR A 138 -7.29 10.14 -0.07
C THR A 138 -7.07 9.92 -1.56
N PRO A 139 -6.41 10.83 -2.27
CA PRO A 139 -6.03 10.61 -3.67
C PRO A 139 -5.29 9.29 -3.86
N GLY A 140 -5.66 8.54 -4.90
CA GLY A 140 -5.20 7.18 -5.17
C GLY A 140 -6.03 6.07 -4.53
N SER A 141 -6.97 6.39 -3.62
CA SER A 141 -7.83 5.37 -3.00
C SER A 141 -8.83 4.79 -3.99
N PRO A 142 -8.96 3.45 -4.06
CA PRO A 142 -10.05 2.81 -4.79
C PRO A 142 -11.40 3.12 -4.10
N LEU A 143 -12.43 3.34 -4.90
CA LEU A 143 -13.78 3.65 -4.45
C LEU A 143 -14.73 2.53 -4.85
N SER A 144 -15.33 1.88 -3.86
CA SER A 144 -16.40 0.89 -4.05
C SER A 144 -17.75 1.57 -4.22
N PRO A 145 -18.78 0.87 -4.77
CA PRO A 145 -20.14 1.39 -4.78
C PRO A 145 -20.59 1.86 -3.40
N GLY A 146 -21.16 3.07 -3.34
CA GLY A 146 -21.54 3.69 -2.07
C GLY A 146 -21.67 5.20 -2.16
N TRP A 147 -22.06 5.82 -1.03
CA TRP A 147 -22.21 7.27 -0.93
C TRP A 147 -20.89 7.97 -0.68
N LEU A 148 -20.66 9.05 -1.43
CA LEU A 148 -19.63 10.04 -1.20
C LEU A 148 -20.31 11.34 -0.79
N ARG A 149 -20.02 11.85 0.42
CA ARG A 149 -20.54 13.11 0.92
C ARG A 149 -19.38 14.08 1.08
N LEU A 150 -19.35 15.06 0.20
CA LEU A 150 -18.33 16.10 0.17
C LEU A 150 -18.86 17.36 0.84
N LYS A 151 -18.30 17.76 1.99
CA LYS A 151 -18.69 19.01 2.67
C LYS A 151 -18.12 20.24 1.97
N SER A 152 -16.85 20.18 1.56
CA SER A 152 -16.15 21.29 0.92
C SER A 152 -15.01 20.81 0.03
N GLY A 153 -14.51 21.67 -0.84
CA GLY A 153 -13.39 21.39 -1.73
C GLY A 153 -13.80 20.81 -3.07
N LEU A 154 -12.81 20.30 -3.82
CA LEU A 154 -13.00 19.64 -5.12
C LEU A 154 -12.50 18.21 -5.03
N ALA A 155 -13.30 17.24 -5.48
CA ALA A 155 -12.92 15.84 -5.59
C ALA A 155 -13.06 15.34 -7.03
N GLN A 156 -11.97 14.92 -7.65
CA GLN A 156 -11.98 14.32 -8.98
C GLN A 156 -12.01 12.81 -8.87
N ILE A 157 -13.06 12.22 -9.38
CA ILE A 157 -13.32 10.77 -9.40
C ILE A 157 -13.12 10.29 -10.83
N GLU A 158 -12.30 9.27 -11.01
CA GLU A 158 -12.10 8.60 -12.29
C GLU A 158 -12.71 7.19 -12.23
N PHE A 159 -13.73 6.97 -13.04
CA PHE A 159 -14.40 5.68 -13.17
C PHE A 159 -13.55 4.72 -14.01
N TYR A 160 -13.60 3.43 -13.71
CA TYR A 160 -12.75 2.45 -14.42
C TYR A 160 -13.07 2.31 -15.91
N GLN A 161 -14.23 2.78 -16.37
CA GLN A 161 -14.51 2.92 -17.80
C GLN A 161 -13.92 4.18 -18.44
N GLY A 162 -13.33 5.09 -17.64
CA GLY A 162 -12.65 6.28 -18.10
C GLY A 162 -13.42 7.59 -17.97
N ALA A 163 -14.68 7.58 -17.55
CA ALA A 163 -15.41 8.80 -17.23
C ALA A 163 -14.77 9.50 -16.02
N ARG A 164 -14.64 10.82 -16.07
CA ARG A 164 -14.10 11.67 -15.00
C ARG A 164 -15.17 12.61 -14.51
N VAL A 165 -15.46 12.57 -13.22
CA VAL A 165 -16.41 13.46 -12.56
C VAL A 165 -15.66 14.31 -11.53
N THR A 166 -15.76 15.62 -11.64
CA THR A 166 -15.25 16.57 -10.64
C THR A 166 -16.43 17.06 -9.83
N LEU A 167 -16.48 16.66 -8.55
CA LEU A 167 -17.47 17.14 -7.58
C LEU A 167 -16.97 18.44 -6.95
N GLU A 168 -17.86 19.39 -6.77
CA GLU A 168 -17.65 20.60 -6.00
C GLU A 168 -18.54 20.59 -4.76
N GLY A 169 -17.93 20.66 -3.58
CA GLY A 169 -18.65 20.62 -2.30
C GLY A 169 -19.40 21.93 -1.99
N PRO A 170 -20.56 21.84 -1.32
CA PRO A 170 -21.15 20.63 -0.78
C PRO A 170 -21.82 19.76 -1.83
N ALA A 171 -21.68 18.40 -1.75
CA ALA A 171 -22.28 17.49 -2.72
C ALA A 171 -22.56 16.10 -2.10
N GLU A 172 -23.68 15.51 -2.50
CA GLU A 172 -24.02 14.12 -2.20
C GLU A 172 -24.06 13.30 -3.51
N PHE A 173 -23.11 12.40 -3.63
CA PHE A 173 -22.90 11.61 -4.84
C PHE A 173 -22.77 10.11 -4.48
N ARG A 174 -23.39 9.25 -5.24
CA ARG A 174 -23.36 7.81 -5.01
C ARG A 174 -22.76 7.10 -6.22
N LEU A 175 -21.74 6.30 -5.99
CA LEU A 175 -21.21 5.38 -6.99
C LEU A 175 -22.11 4.14 -7.06
N ILE A 176 -22.53 3.76 -8.25
CA ILE A 176 -23.38 2.58 -8.50
C ILE A 176 -22.56 1.50 -9.19
N SER A 177 -21.93 1.84 -10.30
CA SER A 177 -21.07 0.93 -11.09
C SER A 177 -19.94 1.70 -11.75
N SER A 178 -19.10 1.04 -12.54
CA SER A 178 -18.04 1.71 -13.32
C SER A 178 -18.58 2.65 -14.42
N SER A 179 -19.89 2.59 -14.74
CA SER A 179 -20.54 3.40 -15.79
C SER A 179 -21.77 4.17 -15.29
N GLU A 180 -22.05 4.12 -13.98
CA GLU A 180 -23.29 4.69 -13.45
C GLU A 180 -23.08 5.28 -12.06
N ALA A 181 -23.69 6.45 -11.85
CA ALA A 181 -23.67 7.16 -10.59
C ALA A 181 -25.03 7.84 -10.33
N TYR A 182 -25.27 8.25 -9.08
CA TYR A 182 -26.42 9.04 -8.67
C TYR A 182 -25.95 10.32 -7.98
N CYS A 183 -26.45 11.47 -8.43
CA CYS A 183 -26.20 12.76 -7.81
C CYS A 183 -27.48 13.23 -7.12
N ALA A 184 -27.48 13.26 -5.78
CA ALA A 184 -28.63 13.73 -5.01
C ALA A 184 -28.68 15.27 -4.94
N SER A 185 -27.52 15.90 -4.74
CA SER A 185 -27.35 17.35 -4.63
C SER A 185 -25.91 17.74 -4.90
N GLY A 186 -25.67 19.00 -5.16
CA GLY A 186 -24.34 19.55 -5.37
C GLY A 186 -24.08 19.90 -6.82
N LYS A 187 -22.83 20.24 -7.08
CA LYS A 187 -22.36 20.69 -8.38
C LYS A 187 -21.26 19.77 -8.89
N LEU A 188 -21.31 19.41 -10.16
CA LEU A 188 -20.29 18.60 -10.79
C LEU A 188 -20.04 19.01 -12.24
N SER A 189 -18.84 18.71 -12.72
CA SER A 189 -18.52 18.63 -14.14
C SER A 189 -18.11 17.21 -14.50
N ALA A 190 -18.52 16.72 -15.66
CA ALA A 190 -18.18 15.41 -16.18
C ALA A 190 -17.48 15.54 -17.53
N HIS A 191 -16.42 14.75 -17.70
CA HIS A 191 -15.74 14.51 -18.97
C HIS A 191 -15.83 13.04 -19.30
N VAL A 192 -16.49 12.70 -20.40
CA VAL A 192 -16.70 11.33 -20.83
C VAL A 192 -16.01 11.10 -22.16
N PRO A 193 -14.86 10.41 -22.15
CA PRO A 193 -14.11 10.10 -23.36
C PRO A 193 -14.84 9.02 -24.20
N PRO A 194 -14.50 8.86 -25.49
CA PRO A 194 -15.20 7.96 -26.41
C PRO A 194 -15.36 6.52 -25.94
N GLN A 195 -14.42 6.00 -25.14
CA GLN A 195 -14.48 4.65 -24.60
C GLN A 195 -15.51 4.50 -23.45
N ALA A 196 -15.97 5.60 -22.87
CA ALA A 196 -16.93 5.63 -21.76
C ALA A 196 -18.33 6.12 -22.18
N VAL A 197 -18.60 6.25 -23.47
CA VAL A 197 -19.92 6.62 -24.01
C VAL A 197 -21.01 5.74 -23.41
N GLY A 198 -22.13 6.36 -23.01
CA GLY A 198 -23.22 5.72 -22.30
C GLY A 198 -23.10 5.80 -20.77
N PHE A 199 -22.13 6.57 -20.26
CA PHE A 199 -22.03 6.89 -18.83
C PHE A 199 -23.31 7.58 -18.36
N ARG A 200 -23.83 7.16 -17.19
CA ARG A 200 -25.11 7.64 -16.66
C ARG A 200 -24.93 8.35 -15.34
N ILE A 201 -25.64 9.48 -15.21
CA ILE A 201 -25.85 10.11 -13.91
C ILE A 201 -27.35 10.20 -13.66
N GLU A 202 -27.82 9.41 -12.70
CA GLU A 202 -29.16 9.54 -12.18
C GLU A 202 -29.27 10.71 -11.22
N THR A 203 -30.40 11.41 -11.22
CA THR A 203 -30.70 12.52 -10.32
C THR A 203 -32.17 12.48 -9.86
N PRO A 204 -32.57 13.23 -8.84
CA PRO A 204 -33.97 13.36 -8.46
C PRO A 204 -34.86 13.96 -9.59
N LYS A 205 -34.25 14.57 -10.61
CA LYS A 205 -34.95 15.27 -11.71
C LYS A 205 -35.00 14.47 -13.02
N GLY A 206 -34.24 13.39 -13.12
CA GLY A 206 -34.14 12.54 -14.31
C GLY A 206 -32.78 11.91 -14.46
N THR A 207 -32.62 11.11 -15.49
CA THR A 207 -31.36 10.42 -15.84
C THR A 207 -30.70 11.13 -17.01
N ILE A 208 -29.42 11.43 -16.84
CA ILE A 208 -28.55 12.03 -17.85
C ILE A 208 -27.73 10.89 -18.45
N VAL A 209 -27.82 10.71 -19.77
CA VAL A 209 -27.04 9.71 -20.52
C VAL A 209 -26.09 10.44 -21.44
N ASP A 210 -24.82 10.17 -21.27
CA ASP A 210 -23.75 10.79 -22.04
C ASP A 210 -23.50 10.07 -23.38
N LEU A 211 -23.23 10.86 -24.43
CA LEU A 211 -22.89 10.37 -25.77
C LEU A 211 -21.46 10.74 -26.19
N GLY A 212 -20.56 10.98 -25.22
CA GLY A 212 -19.15 11.38 -25.46
C GLY A 212 -18.95 12.89 -25.30
N THR A 213 -19.21 13.42 -24.10
CA THR A 213 -19.38 14.84 -23.84
C THR A 213 -18.56 15.39 -22.69
N ASP A 214 -18.46 16.73 -22.69
CA ASP A 214 -18.13 17.52 -21.51
C ASP A 214 -19.42 18.24 -21.09
N PHE A 215 -19.89 17.99 -19.87
CA PHE A 215 -21.10 18.63 -19.35
C PHE A 215 -20.97 19.02 -17.88
N GLY A 216 -21.83 19.91 -17.42
CA GLY A 216 -21.97 20.34 -16.03
C GLY A 216 -23.38 20.12 -15.52
N LEU A 217 -23.49 19.74 -14.26
CA LEU A 217 -24.73 19.55 -13.54
C LEU A 217 -24.66 20.32 -12.22
N ASP A 218 -25.66 21.20 -11.99
CA ASP A 218 -25.82 21.93 -10.74
C ASP A 218 -27.19 21.60 -10.13
N LEU A 219 -27.20 20.94 -8.99
CA LEU A 219 -28.40 20.54 -8.24
C LEU A 219 -28.51 21.25 -6.88
N ASN A 220 -27.80 22.37 -6.70
CA ASN A 220 -27.86 23.15 -5.46
C ASN A 220 -29.18 23.91 -5.33
N ASP A 221 -29.73 24.34 -6.46
CA ASP A 221 -30.99 25.05 -6.51
C ASP A 221 -32.19 24.11 -6.75
N ALA A 222 -33.38 24.54 -6.36
CA ALA A 222 -34.62 23.75 -6.47
C ALA A 222 -34.91 23.26 -7.89
N ASP A 223 -34.55 24.03 -8.89
CA ASP A 223 -34.78 23.69 -10.31
C ASP A 223 -33.65 22.85 -10.90
N GLY A 224 -32.43 23.02 -10.43
CA GLY A 224 -31.24 22.37 -10.99
C GLY A 224 -30.96 22.79 -12.43
N GLU A 225 -29.74 22.67 -12.89
CA GLU A 225 -29.31 23.03 -14.24
C GLU A 225 -28.40 21.98 -14.87
N LEU A 226 -28.60 21.70 -16.15
CA LEU A 226 -27.74 20.87 -16.99
C LEU A 226 -27.13 21.74 -18.10
N HIS A 227 -25.81 21.66 -18.29
CA HIS A 227 -25.07 22.45 -19.28
C HIS A 227 -24.17 21.52 -20.11
N VAL A 228 -24.27 21.60 -21.45
CA VAL A 228 -23.44 20.83 -22.37
C VAL A 228 -22.33 21.73 -22.94
N PHE A 229 -21.08 21.43 -22.61
CA PHE A 229 -19.92 22.23 -23.03
C PHE A 229 -19.35 21.74 -24.35
N LYS A 230 -19.45 20.39 -24.59
CA LYS A 230 -18.99 19.76 -25.83
C LYS A 230 -19.76 18.47 -26.06
N GLY A 231 -20.16 18.21 -27.32
CA GLY A 231 -20.83 16.96 -27.72
C GLY A 231 -22.35 16.98 -27.52
N GLU A 232 -22.96 15.87 -27.13
CA GLU A 232 -24.41 15.70 -27.00
C GLU A 232 -24.76 14.81 -25.78
N VAL A 233 -25.77 15.21 -25.00
CA VAL A 233 -26.29 14.51 -23.83
C VAL A 233 -27.79 14.28 -23.99
N GLU A 234 -28.27 13.11 -23.59
CA GLU A 234 -29.71 12.83 -23.52
C GLU A 234 -30.24 12.99 -22.08
N LEU A 235 -31.25 13.80 -21.92
CA LEU A 235 -32.01 13.91 -20.67
C LEU A 235 -33.27 13.08 -20.73
N HIS A 236 -33.39 12.11 -19.83
CA HIS A 236 -34.56 11.25 -19.63
C HIS A 236 -35.27 11.66 -18.34
N ALA A 237 -36.18 12.64 -18.43
CA ALA A 237 -36.99 13.08 -17.29
C ALA A 237 -38.22 12.18 -17.11
N ALA A 238 -38.62 11.95 -15.86
CA ALA A 238 -39.77 11.08 -15.56
C ALA A 238 -41.07 11.64 -16.20
N GLY A 239 -41.74 10.80 -17.04
CA GLY A 239 -42.97 11.17 -17.69
C GLY A 239 -42.88 12.14 -18.88
N ALA A 240 -41.67 12.50 -19.31
CA ALA A 240 -41.41 13.35 -20.47
C ALA A 240 -40.71 12.58 -21.60
N ALA A 241 -40.81 13.10 -22.82
CA ALA A 241 -40.02 12.56 -23.93
C ALA A 241 -38.52 12.87 -23.70
N MET A 242 -37.67 11.92 -24.13
CA MET A 242 -36.22 12.09 -24.14
C MET A 242 -35.88 13.39 -24.90
N LYS A 243 -34.98 14.20 -24.30
CA LYS A 243 -34.55 15.45 -24.89
C LYS A 243 -33.05 15.49 -25.09
N PRO A 244 -32.55 15.53 -26.33
CA PRO A 244 -31.12 15.73 -26.57
C PRO A 244 -30.74 17.19 -26.33
N LEU A 245 -29.59 17.44 -25.69
CA LEU A 245 -28.93 18.72 -25.55
C LEU A 245 -27.58 18.67 -26.24
N ARG A 246 -27.24 19.72 -26.97
CA ARG A 246 -25.99 19.81 -27.74
C ARG A 246 -25.06 20.87 -27.18
N GLU A 247 -23.86 20.89 -27.71
CA GLU A 247 -22.82 21.87 -27.37
C GLU A 247 -23.34 23.30 -27.34
N GLY A 248 -23.06 24.02 -26.23
CA GLY A 248 -23.51 25.37 -25.98
C GLY A 248 -24.92 25.49 -25.42
N GLU A 249 -25.68 24.42 -25.37
CA GLU A 249 -27.05 24.38 -24.81
C GLU A 249 -27.02 24.01 -23.31
N GLY A 250 -27.98 24.54 -22.59
CA GLY A 250 -28.28 24.16 -21.22
C GLY A 250 -29.78 24.16 -20.96
N MET A 251 -30.20 23.59 -19.83
CA MET A 251 -31.60 23.50 -19.46
C MET A 251 -31.77 23.45 -17.95
N THR A 252 -32.81 24.11 -17.44
CA THR A 252 -33.30 23.91 -16.08
C THR A 252 -34.02 22.58 -15.97
N LEU A 253 -33.86 21.87 -14.86
CA LEU A 253 -34.38 20.49 -14.62
C LEU A 253 -35.67 20.50 -13.76
N GLY A 254 -36.18 21.68 -13.42
CA GLY A 254 -37.38 21.89 -12.60
C GLY A 254 -38.70 21.54 -13.32
N SER A 255 -39.82 21.87 -12.65
CA SER A 255 -41.17 21.68 -13.20
C SER A 255 -41.43 22.52 -14.46
N ASP A 256 -40.73 23.67 -14.59
CA ASP A 256 -40.73 24.53 -15.77
C ASP A 256 -39.35 24.47 -16.43
N THR A 257 -39.17 23.53 -17.34
CA THR A 257 -37.91 23.32 -18.05
C THR A 257 -37.66 24.44 -19.07
N GLN A 258 -36.71 25.31 -18.81
CA GLN A 258 -36.33 26.40 -19.70
C GLN A 258 -34.97 26.14 -20.36
N ALA A 259 -34.88 26.45 -21.65
CA ALA A 259 -33.60 26.41 -22.33
C ALA A 259 -32.75 27.62 -21.89
N ILE A 260 -31.52 27.33 -21.50
CA ILE A 260 -30.50 28.29 -21.09
C ILE A 260 -29.24 28.13 -21.96
N ARG A 261 -28.32 29.06 -21.90
CA ARG A 261 -26.99 28.89 -22.50
C ARG A 261 -26.09 28.14 -21.54
N ALA A 262 -25.30 27.21 -22.08
CA ALA A 262 -24.25 26.57 -21.29
C ALA A 262 -23.25 27.59 -20.76
N ASN A 263 -22.91 27.49 -19.46
CA ASN A 263 -21.96 28.36 -18.78
C ASN A 263 -20.80 27.53 -18.19
N LEU A 264 -19.76 27.30 -19.00
CA LEU A 264 -18.57 26.57 -18.57
C LEU A 264 -17.87 27.25 -17.38
N ALA A 265 -17.87 28.58 -17.32
CA ALA A 265 -17.17 29.31 -16.26
C ALA A 265 -17.79 29.13 -14.87
N ALA A 266 -19.03 28.62 -14.79
CA ALA A 266 -19.69 28.33 -13.54
C ALA A 266 -19.21 27.02 -12.89
N PHE A 267 -18.47 26.18 -13.60
CA PHE A 267 -18.06 24.84 -13.16
C PHE A 267 -16.55 24.72 -13.04
N ALA A 268 -16.10 23.90 -12.09
CA ALA A 268 -14.69 23.55 -11.99
C ALA A 268 -14.27 22.74 -13.23
N SER A 269 -13.40 23.31 -14.06
CA SER A 269 -12.81 22.62 -15.21
C SER A 269 -11.66 21.71 -14.77
N LEU A 270 -11.29 20.72 -15.60
CA LEU A 270 -10.11 19.89 -15.36
C LEU A 270 -8.85 20.75 -15.16
N GLY A 271 -8.66 21.79 -15.96
CA GLY A 271 -7.53 22.73 -15.82
C GLY A 271 -7.55 23.48 -14.48
N SER A 272 -8.72 23.90 -14.01
CA SER A 272 -8.84 24.57 -12.70
C SER A 272 -8.55 23.65 -11.52
N VAL A 273 -8.84 22.35 -11.64
CA VAL A 273 -8.46 21.34 -10.63
C VAL A 273 -6.94 21.20 -10.59
N ASP A 274 -6.28 21.13 -11.75
CA ASP A 274 -4.81 21.03 -11.82
C ASP A 274 -4.13 22.26 -11.21
N GLU A 275 -4.57 23.46 -11.55
CA GLU A 275 -4.04 24.71 -11.00
C GLU A 275 -4.26 24.81 -9.48
N ARG A 276 -5.46 24.49 -9.00
CA ARG A 276 -5.77 24.51 -7.56
C ARG A 276 -5.02 23.43 -6.81
N THR A 277 -4.82 22.24 -7.42
CA THR A 277 -4.00 21.17 -6.84
C THR A 277 -2.55 21.62 -6.69
N ALA A 278 -1.95 22.19 -7.75
CA ALA A 278 -0.59 22.70 -7.73
C ALA A 278 -0.40 23.81 -6.68
N GLU A 279 -1.36 24.74 -6.61
CA GLU A 279 -1.34 25.81 -5.61
C GLU A 279 -1.49 25.28 -4.18
N SER A 280 -2.41 24.33 -3.95
CA SER A 280 -2.58 23.69 -2.64
C SER A 280 -1.32 22.95 -2.20
N GLN A 281 -0.69 22.22 -3.12
CA GLN A 281 0.57 21.51 -2.85
C GLN A 281 1.73 22.48 -2.58
N ARG A 282 1.81 23.61 -3.31
CA ARG A 282 2.80 24.66 -3.07
C ARG A 282 2.63 25.27 -1.68
N LEU A 283 1.41 25.62 -1.30
CA LEU A 283 1.09 26.16 0.02
C LEU A 283 1.38 25.15 1.14
N ALA A 284 1.05 23.87 0.93
CA ALA A 284 1.36 22.81 1.88
C ALA A 284 2.88 22.67 2.11
N PHE A 285 3.69 22.73 1.04
CA PHE A 285 5.14 22.71 1.13
C PHE A 285 5.70 23.93 1.85
N GLU A 286 5.19 25.14 1.58
CA GLU A 286 5.59 26.37 2.27
C GLU A 286 5.24 26.32 3.76
N ASN A 287 4.03 25.90 4.10
CA ASN A 287 3.59 25.72 5.48
C ASN A 287 4.47 24.70 6.22
N TRP A 288 4.74 23.55 5.60
CA TRP A 288 5.66 22.57 6.16
C TRP A 288 7.05 23.17 6.42
N ARG A 289 7.60 23.96 5.49
CA ARG A 289 8.92 24.60 5.68
C ARG A 289 8.96 25.48 6.93
N VAL A 290 7.89 26.25 7.18
CA VAL A 290 7.80 27.14 8.32
C VAL A 290 7.59 26.34 9.61
N GLN A 291 6.61 25.43 9.63
CA GLN A 291 6.24 24.68 10.83
C GLN A 291 7.33 23.68 11.24
N SER A 292 7.92 22.95 10.27
CA SER A 292 8.93 21.96 10.57
C SER A 292 10.23 22.58 11.11
N ALA A 293 10.52 23.84 10.74
CA ALA A 293 11.66 24.55 11.29
C ALA A 293 11.51 24.88 12.79
N THR A 294 10.29 24.97 13.31
CA THR A 294 10.05 25.21 14.75
C THR A 294 10.56 24.07 15.61
N TRP A 295 10.52 22.83 15.10
CA TRP A 295 11.06 21.67 15.80
C TRP A 295 12.57 21.68 15.98
N ASN A 296 13.32 22.41 15.13
CA ASN A 296 14.79 22.44 15.21
C ASN A 296 15.31 22.95 16.57
N THR A 297 14.51 23.72 17.29
CA THR A 297 14.85 24.29 18.60
C THR A 297 14.36 23.46 19.78
N ASP A 298 13.66 22.34 19.55
CA ASP A 298 13.25 21.42 20.62
C ASP A 298 14.49 20.79 21.27
N LEU A 299 14.61 20.94 22.58
CA LEU A 299 15.77 20.48 23.36
C LEU A 299 15.93 18.95 23.33
N SER A 300 14.86 18.23 23.08
CA SER A 300 14.86 16.77 23.04
C SER A 300 15.10 16.20 21.64
N LEU A 301 15.04 17.03 20.60
CA LEU A 301 15.29 16.60 19.23
C LEU A 301 16.77 16.21 19.07
N GLN A 302 17.02 14.94 18.82
CA GLN A 302 18.35 14.40 18.60
C GLN A 302 18.73 14.39 17.13
N MET A 303 17.75 14.14 16.26
CA MET A 303 17.95 14.08 14.81
C MET A 303 16.73 14.56 14.07
N ARG A 304 16.95 15.41 13.06
CA ARG A 304 15.99 15.75 12.04
C ARG A 304 16.67 15.79 10.67
N LEU A 305 16.29 14.88 9.81
CA LEU A 305 16.70 14.79 8.42
C LEU A 305 15.50 15.19 7.56
N ASP A 306 15.56 16.33 6.91
CA ASP A 306 14.45 16.86 6.11
C ASP A 306 14.59 16.58 4.61
N PHE A 307 15.68 15.94 4.22
CA PHE A 307 16.04 15.60 2.84
C PHE A 307 15.96 16.77 1.87
N GLN A 308 16.30 18.00 2.33
CA GLN A 308 16.35 19.20 1.48
C GLN A 308 17.77 19.56 1.06
N ASP A 309 18.76 18.71 1.36
CA ASP A 309 20.13 18.87 0.91
C ASP A 309 20.21 18.85 -0.63
N PRO A 310 21.24 19.44 -1.25
CA PRO A 310 21.40 19.46 -2.71
C PRO A 310 21.39 18.05 -3.31
N VAL A 311 20.70 17.87 -4.44
CA VAL A 311 20.67 16.60 -5.17
C VAL A 311 22.08 16.12 -5.50
N GLY A 312 22.35 14.84 -5.28
CA GLY A 312 23.67 14.23 -5.51
C GLY A 312 24.62 14.30 -4.31
N THR A 313 24.29 15.03 -3.24
CA THR A 313 25.07 14.94 -2.00
C THR A 313 24.96 13.56 -1.38
N ARG A 314 26.03 13.12 -0.70
CA ARG A 314 26.08 11.86 0.04
C ARG A 314 25.99 12.07 1.56
N SER A 315 25.74 13.29 2.01
CA SER A 315 25.62 13.65 3.42
C SER A 315 24.35 14.46 3.63
N LEU A 316 23.55 14.05 4.62
CA LEU A 316 22.33 14.73 5.03
C LEU A 316 22.60 15.58 6.26
N ARG A 317 22.19 16.82 6.23
CA ARG A 317 22.30 17.72 7.37
C ARG A 317 21.36 17.30 8.50
N ASN A 318 21.88 17.23 9.73
CA ASN A 318 21.05 17.17 10.93
C ASN A 318 20.60 18.59 11.33
N HIS A 319 19.30 18.82 11.41
CA HIS A 319 18.72 20.13 11.75
C HIS A 319 18.46 20.33 13.25
N ALA A 320 18.75 19.34 14.10
CA ALA A 320 18.59 19.44 15.56
C ALA A 320 19.61 20.42 16.15
N ALA A 321 19.16 21.62 16.53
CA ALA A 321 20.06 22.70 16.98
C ALA A 321 20.78 22.39 18.31
N HIS A 322 20.13 21.60 19.18
CA HIS A 322 20.66 21.26 20.51
C HIS A 322 21.42 19.92 20.57
N ALA A 323 21.58 19.24 19.43
CA ALA A 323 22.29 17.97 19.33
C ALA A 323 23.50 18.04 18.35
N PRO A 324 24.44 18.99 18.51
CA PRO A 324 25.55 19.16 17.59
C PRO A 324 26.53 17.96 17.59
N GLN A 325 26.51 17.15 18.65
CA GLN A 325 27.30 15.91 18.76
C GLN A 325 26.73 14.76 17.88
N VAL A 326 25.50 14.89 17.37
CA VAL A 326 24.90 13.93 16.46
C VAL A 326 25.32 14.28 15.02
N PRO A 327 26.16 13.45 14.38
CA PRO A 327 26.66 13.77 13.06
C PRO A 327 25.58 13.71 11.99
N ALA A 328 25.91 14.29 10.83
CA ALA A 328 25.09 14.18 9.63
C ALA A 328 24.89 12.73 9.20
N GLY A 329 23.77 12.45 8.54
CA GLY A 329 23.50 11.14 7.94
C GLY A 329 24.34 10.92 6.67
N SER A 330 24.84 9.70 6.46
CA SER A 330 25.58 9.32 5.26
C SER A 330 24.72 8.45 4.35
N ILE A 331 24.51 8.90 3.10
CA ILE A 331 23.71 8.18 2.10
C ILE A 331 24.57 7.12 1.43
N VAL A 332 24.08 5.88 1.41
CA VAL A 332 24.67 4.74 0.71
C VAL A 332 23.63 4.15 -0.24
N GLY A 333 23.87 4.24 -1.54
CA GLY A 333 23.04 3.63 -2.58
C GLY A 333 21.80 4.43 -2.98
N CYS A 334 21.05 4.96 -2.01
CA CYS A 334 19.77 5.63 -2.25
C CYS A 334 19.81 6.70 -3.34
N ASP A 335 18.73 6.79 -4.10
CA ASP A 335 18.53 7.81 -5.11
C ASP A 335 17.67 8.98 -4.59
N TRP A 336 17.99 10.19 -5.05
CA TRP A 336 17.18 11.37 -4.80
C TRP A 336 15.93 11.34 -5.67
N THR A 337 14.77 11.58 -5.08
CA THR A 337 13.47 11.62 -5.76
C THR A 337 12.60 12.76 -5.25
N GLU A 338 11.44 12.94 -5.85
CA GLU A 338 10.42 13.88 -5.38
C GLU A 338 9.72 13.34 -4.11
N GLY A 339 9.50 14.21 -3.15
CA GLY A 339 8.83 13.93 -1.89
C GLY A 339 7.29 14.08 -1.97
N ARG A 340 6.68 14.52 -0.84
CA ARG A 340 5.22 14.66 -0.71
C ARG A 340 4.62 15.72 -1.64
N TRP A 341 5.40 16.73 -2.00
CA TRP A 341 4.94 17.85 -2.81
C TRP A 341 5.98 18.21 -3.87
N PRO A 342 5.56 18.83 -4.99
CA PRO A 342 6.49 19.35 -5.99
C PRO A 342 7.55 20.27 -5.35
N GLY A 343 8.81 19.99 -5.65
CA GLY A 343 9.96 20.70 -5.08
C GLY A 343 10.42 20.20 -3.71
N LYS A 344 9.65 19.41 -2.98
CA LYS A 344 10.10 18.66 -1.80
C LYS A 344 10.92 17.46 -2.26
N ARG A 345 12.07 17.23 -1.62
CA ARG A 345 12.94 16.10 -1.93
C ARG A 345 12.75 14.96 -0.94
N ALA A 346 13.09 13.76 -1.40
CA ALA A 346 13.04 12.53 -0.65
C ALA A 346 14.18 11.61 -1.09
N LEU A 347 14.41 10.54 -0.35
CA LEU A 347 15.31 9.45 -0.73
C LEU A 347 14.50 8.19 -1.05
N GLU A 348 14.82 7.57 -2.16
CA GLU A 348 14.27 6.29 -2.58
C GLU A 348 15.23 5.16 -2.24
N PHE A 349 14.68 4.10 -1.66
CA PHE A 349 15.35 2.87 -1.25
C PHE A 349 14.84 1.75 -2.15
N ARG A 350 15.67 1.26 -3.07
CA ARG A 350 15.33 0.20 -4.05
C ARG A 350 16.21 -1.03 -3.89
N ASN A 351 17.50 -0.81 -3.64
CA ASN A 351 18.49 -1.86 -3.66
C ASN A 351 18.74 -2.42 -2.26
N VAL A 352 19.23 -3.65 -2.20
CA VAL A 352 19.56 -4.32 -0.94
C VAL A 352 20.61 -3.57 -0.11
N SER A 353 21.43 -2.75 -0.77
CA SER A 353 22.49 -1.95 -0.12
C SER A 353 22.03 -0.58 0.37
N ASP A 354 20.86 -0.09 -0.09
CA ASP A 354 20.43 1.29 0.14
C ASP A 354 20.14 1.55 1.61
N ARG A 355 20.72 2.62 2.14
CA ARG A 355 20.58 3.05 3.54
C ARG A 355 21.02 4.48 3.74
N VAL A 356 20.60 5.08 4.84
CA VAL A 356 21.24 6.26 5.40
C VAL A 356 21.86 5.87 6.74
N ARG A 357 23.18 5.94 6.82
CA ARG A 357 23.93 5.66 8.05
C ARG A 357 23.90 6.87 8.96
N VAL A 358 23.51 6.64 10.21
CA VAL A 358 23.43 7.68 11.24
C VAL A 358 24.06 7.20 12.54
N SER A 359 24.32 8.14 13.47
CA SER A 359 24.80 7.81 14.81
C SER A 359 24.19 8.76 15.83
N VAL A 360 23.52 8.22 16.84
CA VAL A 360 22.91 8.97 17.94
C VAL A 360 23.47 8.44 19.26
N PRO A 361 24.39 9.18 19.90
CA PRO A 361 25.04 8.71 21.13
C PRO A 361 24.09 8.79 22.33
N GLY A 362 24.45 8.04 23.38
CA GLY A 362 23.79 8.10 24.67
C GLY A 362 22.69 7.04 24.87
N ASP A 363 22.22 7.02 26.11
CA ASP A 363 21.11 6.20 26.57
C ASP A 363 19.86 7.08 26.70
N HIS A 364 18.74 6.64 26.16
CA HIS A 364 17.49 7.39 26.14
C HIS A 364 16.44 6.67 26.98
N HIS A 365 15.89 7.33 28.01
CA HIS A 365 14.84 6.74 28.84
C HIS A 365 13.48 6.73 28.16
N ALA A 366 13.21 7.72 27.31
CA ALA A 366 12.02 7.81 26.46
C ALA A 366 12.46 8.11 25.02
N LEU A 367 11.65 7.74 24.06
CA LEU A 367 11.97 7.95 22.64
C LEU A 367 10.71 8.20 21.84
N THR A 368 10.79 9.08 20.86
CA THR A 368 9.80 9.19 19.79
C THR A 368 10.53 9.14 18.44
N LEU A 369 10.13 8.19 17.61
CA LEU A 369 10.52 8.06 16.21
C LEU A 369 9.40 8.56 15.32
N SER A 370 9.73 9.31 14.27
CA SER A 370 8.76 9.82 13.31
C SER A 370 9.37 9.83 11.91
N ALA A 371 8.60 9.41 10.91
CA ALA A 371 9.00 9.47 9.51
C ALA A 371 7.79 9.62 8.58
N TRP A 372 7.99 10.31 7.46
CA TRP A 372 7.11 10.23 6.31
C TRP A 372 7.65 9.20 5.32
N VAL A 373 6.82 8.22 5.00
CA VAL A 373 7.20 7.10 4.12
C VAL A 373 6.15 6.85 3.04
N ARG A 374 6.60 6.38 1.89
CA ARG A 374 5.77 5.84 0.82
C ARG A 374 6.27 4.44 0.52
N VAL A 375 5.50 3.44 0.92
CA VAL A 375 5.85 2.02 0.75
C VAL A 375 5.52 1.60 -0.67
N HIS A 376 6.48 1.02 -1.38
CA HIS A 376 6.26 0.48 -2.74
C HIS A 376 5.88 -1.00 -2.70
N GLY A 377 6.34 -1.73 -1.69
CA GLY A 377 6.02 -3.13 -1.47
C GLY A 377 6.62 -3.69 -0.18
N LEU A 378 6.11 -4.82 0.27
CA LEU A 378 6.58 -5.56 1.45
C LEU A 378 7.10 -6.94 1.02
N ASP A 379 8.16 -6.94 0.21
CA ASP A 379 8.76 -8.13 -0.38
C ASP A 379 9.66 -8.91 0.61
N ARG A 380 10.03 -8.30 1.74
CA ARG A 380 10.85 -8.90 2.80
C ARG A 380 10.01 -9.26 4.03
N ALA A 381 10.48 -10.26 4.78
CA ALA A 381 9.87 -10.59 6.08
C ALA A 381 9.90 -9.38 7.04
N PHE A 382 10.96 -8.57 6.94
CA PHE A 382 11.22 -7.36 7.70
C PHE A 382 11.64 -6.26 6.74
N ASN A 383 10.94 -5.12 6.74
CA ASN A 383 11.25 -3.95 5.91
C ASN A 383 11.62 -2.81 6.86
N SER A 384 12.91 -2.54 6.97
CA SER A 384 13.47 -1.66 8.01
C SER A 384 13.19 -0.20 7.73
N LEU A 385 12.64 0.51 8.70
CA LEU A 385 12.57 1.97 8.69
C LEU A 385 13.77 2.57 9.40
N PHE A 386 14.05 2.09 10.63
CA PHE A 386 15.19 2.51 11.44
C PHE A 386 15.69 1.33 12.28
N MET A 387 16.94 0.95 12.12
CA MET A 387 17.54 -0.20 12.77
C MET A 387 18.87 0.15 13.40
N VAL A 388 19.01 -0.13 14.68
CA VAL A 388 20.27 0.00 15.40
C VAL A 388 21.24 -1.11 14.99
N GLU A 389 22.51 -0.75 14.79
CA GLU A 389 23.56 -1.71 14.50
C GLU A 389 23.83 -2.58 15.74
N GLY A 390 23.98 -3.89 15.52
CA GLY A 390 24.18 -4.85 16.60
C GLY A 390 22.86 -5.28 17.28
N TYR A 391 22.99 -5.94 18.42
CA TYR A 391 21.87 -6.52 19.16
C TYR A 391 22.11 -6.41 20.68
N GLU A 392 22.56 -5.24 21.12
CA GLU A 392 22.80 -4.97 22.53
C GLU A 392 21.47 -4.64 23.25
N ASN A 393 21.49 -4.71 24.62
CA ASN A 393 20.34 -4.32 25.40
C ASN A 393 19.93 -2.88 25.06
N GLY A 394 18.63 -2.69 24.75
CA GLY A 394 18.06 -1.41 24.39
C GLY A 394 18.18 -1.05 22.90
N ALA A 395 18.82 -1.88 22.08
CA ALA A 395 18.87 -1.64 20.63
C ALA A 395 17.45 -1.67 20.03
N VAL A 396 17.10 -0.64 19.26
CA VAL A 396 15.78 -0.43 18.68
C VAL A 396 15.73 -0.94 17.24
N HIS A 397 14.64 -1.62 16.92
CA HIS A 397 14.32 -2.12 15.59
C HIS A 397 12.92 -1.61 15.19
N TRP A 398 12.84 -0.58 14.37
CA TRP A 398 11.60 -0.02 13.86
C TRP A 398 11.43 -0.42 12.39
N GLN A 399 10.39 -1.20 12.09
CA GLN A 399 10.26 -1.88 10.80
C GLN A 399 8.80 -2.19 10.46
N ILE A 400 8.52 -2.39 9.17
CA ILE A 400 7.23 -2.90 8.67
C ILE A 400 7.40 -4.38 8.38
N MET A 401 6.52 -5.19 8.93
CA MET A 401 6.48 -6.63 8.70
C MET A 401 5.82 -6.96 7.36
N ARG A 402 6.10 -8.12 6.76
CA ARG A 402 5.46 -8.57 5.52
C ARG A 402 3.93 -8.64 5.61
N ASP A 403 3.38 -8.91 6.79
CA ASP A 403 1.93 -8.93 7.05
C ASP A 403 1.32 -7.53 7.26
N GLY A 404 2.08 -6.48 6.98
CA GLY A 404 1.62 -5.08 7.04
C GLY A 404 1.62 -4.45 8.43
N LYS A 405 2.12 -5.13 9.47
CA LYS A 405 2.23 -4.55 10.81
C LYS A 405 3.42 -3.61 10.93
N LEU A 406 3.25 -2.52 11.66
CA LEU A 406 4.36 -1.71 12.14
C LEU A 406 4.86 -2.31 13.45
N ARG A 407 6.15 -2.58 13.53
CA ARG A 407 6.82 -3.19 14.69
C ARG A 407 7.87 -2.27 15.26
N LEU A 408 7.83 -2.11 16.57
CA LEU A 408 8.96 -1.66 17.36
C LEU A 408 9.51 -2.84 18.15
N GLY A 409 10.70 -3.32 17.82
CA GLY A 409 11.44 -4.28 18.63
C GLY A 409 12.44 -3.58 19.54
N ILE A 410 12.57 -4.03 20.77
CA ILE A 410 13.62 -3.64 21.71
C ILE A 410 14.42 -4.89 22.08
N ALA A 411 15.68 -4.89 21.68
CA ALA A 411 16.57 -6.02 21.94
C ALA A 411 16.87 -6.18 23.44
N GLY A 412 16.89 -7.42 23.91
CA GLY A 412 17.29 -7.77 25.25
C GLY A 412 18.39 -8.84 25.23
N ARG A 413 19.38 -8.70 26.14
CA ARG A 413 20.47 -9.68 26.38
C ARG A 413 20.69 -9.85 27.87
N HIS A 414 21.54 -10.78 28.26
CA HIS A 414 21.95 -10.98 29.66
C HIS A 414 20.78 -11.14 30.64
N GLY A 415 19.82 -12.00 30.29
CA GLY A 415 18.64 -12.29 31.14
C GLY A 415 17.42 -11.41 30.82
N HIS A 416 17.53 -10.42 29.96
CA HIS A 416 16.42 -9.65 29.45
C HIS A 416 15.95 -10.17 28.09
N PRO A 417 14.71 -10.64 27.94
CA PRO A 417 14.19 -11.09 26.65
C PRO A 417 13.99 -9.89 25.71
N SER A 418 14.27 -10.09 24.42
CA SER A 418 13.83 -9.15 23.38
C SER A 418 12.31 -9.07 23.34
N ARG A 419 11.75 -7.90 23.08
CA ARG A 419 10.31 -7.66 23.00
C ARG A 419 9.95 -6.91 21.73
N ASP A 420 8.89 -7.39 21.11
CA ASP A 420 8.28 -6.78 19.92
C ASP A 420 6.93 -6.17 20.29
N HIS A 421 6.68 -4.96 19.79
CA HIS A 421 5.47 -4.19 20.02
C HIS A 421 4.85 -3.91 18.65
N ASP A 422 3.80 -4.66 18.34
CA ASP A 422 3.18 -4.71 17.00
C ASP A 422 1.86 -3.98 16.96
N THR A 423 1.57 -3.35 15.83
CA THR A 423 0.22 -2.88 15.48
C THR A 423 -0.60 -4.00 14.84
N PRO A 424 -1.93 -3.85 14.68
CA PRO A 424 -2.66 -4.54 13.61
C PRO A 424 -2.03 -4.27 12.25
N ALA A 425 -2.43 -5.02 11.20
CA ALA A 425 -1.97 -4.76 9.84
C ALA A 425 -2.42 -3.36 9.39
N LEU A 426 -1.45 -2.47 9.11
CA LEU A 426 -1.68 -1.08 8.67
C LEU A 426 -1.39 -0.89 7.19
N PHE A 427 -0.47 -1.68 6.65
CA PHE A 427 -0.03 -1.60 5.27
C PHE A 427 -0.65 -2.73 4.46
N THR A 428 -1.65 -2.37 3.68
CA THR A 428 -2.31 -3.25 2.71
C THR A 428 -1.93 -2.83 1.29
N PRO A 429 -2.10 -3.67 0.26
CA PRO A 429 -1.78 -3.31 -1.12
C PRO A 429 -2.42 -2.00 -1.59
N GLU A 430 -3.62 -1.67 -1.09
CA GLU A 430 -4.36 -0.45 -1.44
C GLU A 430 -3.68 0.83 -0.92
N ARG A 431 -2.80 0.70 0.07
CA ARG A 431 -2.03 1.81 0.65
C ARG A 431 -0.62 1.95 0.08
N PHE A 432 -0.18 1.00 -0.76
CA PHE A 432 1.11 1.13 -1.42
C PHE A 432 1.11 2.31 -2.38
N GLY A 433 2.24 3.00 -2.46
CA GLY A 433 2.39 4.22 -3.25
C GLY A 433 1.82 5.49 -2.60
N GLN A 434 1.12 5.39 -1.47
CA GLN A 434 0.61 6.55 -0.72
C GLN A 434 1.64 7.02 0.33
N TRP A 435 1.71 8.35 0.52
CA TRP A 435 2.49 8.92 1.61
C TRP A 435 1.77 8.72 2.94
N MET A 436 2.48 8.18 3.92
CA MET A 436 1.97 7.95 5.27
C MET A 436 2.96 8.50 6.29
N HIS A 437 2.47 9.25 7.26
CA HIS A 437 3.22 9.62 8.44
C HIS A 437 3.15 8.49 9.45
N LEU A 438 4.29 8.06 9.95
CA LEU A 438 4.42 7.07 11.00
C LEU A 438 5.10 7.70 12.21
N ALA A 439 4.56 7.48 13.40
CA ALA A 439 5.28 7.78 14.62
C ALA A 439 5.15 6.65 15.63
N THR A 440 6.21 6.44 16.41
CA THR A 440 6.23 5.46 17.49
C THR A 440 6.85 6.07 18.73
N VAL A 441 6.11 6.02 19.84
CA VAL A 441 6.48 6.61 21.13
C VAL A 441 6.76 5.50 22.12
N ILE A 442 7.93 5.54 22.78
CA ILE A 442 8.29 4.69 23.91
C ILE A 442 8.10 5.51 25.18
N ASP A 443 7.11 5.16 25.97
CA ASP A 443 6.77 5.84 27.22
C ASP A 443 7.01 4.92 28.44
N PRO A 444 8.15 5.07 29.13
CA PRO A 444 8.46 4.24 30.29
C PRO A 444 7.64 4.60 31.55
N VAL A 445 7.06 5.80 31.59
CA VAL A 445 6.25 6.25 32.72
C VAL A 445 4.88 5.57 32.71
N SER A 446 4.19 5.63 31.58
CA SER A 446 2.93 4.89 31.39
C SER A 446 3.15 3.41 31.06
N LYS A 447 4.40 2.98 30.83
CA LYS A 447 4.78 1.62 30.43
C LYS A 447 4.08 1.18 29.15
N GLU A 448 4.14 2.04 28.13
CA GLU A 448 3.45 1.84 26.86
C GLU A 448 4.34 2.16 25.67
N VAL A 449 4.11 1.44 24.58
CA VAL A 449 4.50 1.85 23.24
C VAL A 449 3.23 2.25 22.50
N ARG A 450 3.24 3.45 21.93
CA ARG A 450 2.14 3.98 21.13
C ARG A 450 2.59 4.17 19.69
N HIS A 451 1.81 3.65 18.75
CA HIS A 451 2.03 3.79 17.32
C HIS A 451 0.96 4.68 16.73
N TYR A 452 1.38 5.61 15.89
CA TYR A 452 0.51 6.56 15.21
C TYR A 452 0.68 6.47 13.69
N VAL A 453 -0.43 6.64 12.97
CA VAL A 453 -0.47 6.73 11.51
C VAL A 453 -1.24 7.99 11.13
N ASN A 454 -0.62 8.85 10.33
CA ASN A 454 -1.19 10.13 9.90
C ASN A 454 -1.72 10.99 11.07
N GLY A 455 -1.05 10.93 12.22
CA GLY A 455 -1.40 11.65 13.44
C GLY A 455 -2.35 10.91 14.38
N ASP A 456 -3.06 9.89 13.92
CA ASP A 456 -4.04 9.14 14.69
C ASP A 456 -3.39 7.96 15.41
N LEU A 457 -3.86 7.66 16.63
CA LEU A 457 -3.40 6.50 17.41
C LEU A 457 -3.85 5.20 16.73
N ALA A 458 -2.90 4.43 16.22
CA ALA A 458 -3.15 3.16 15.55
C ALA A 458 -3.09 1.96 16.50
N ALA A 459 -2.20 2.00 17.49
CA ALA A 459 -2.07 0.95 18.51
C ALA A 459 -1.39 1.46 19.77
N LYS A 460 -1.77 0.83 20.89
CA LYS A 460 -1.21 1.02 22.22
C LYS A 460 -0.87 -0.35 22.80
N VAL A 461 0.41 -0.58 23.06
CA VAL A 461 0.94 -1.90 23.44
C VAL A 461 1.73 -1.76 24.74
N PRO A 462 1.60 -2.70 25.71
CA PRO A 462 2.36 -2.65 26.95
C PRO A 462 3.88 -2.70 26.69
N LEU A 463 4.64 -1.76 27.30
CA LEU A 463 6.09 -1.77 27.32
C LEU A 463 6.57 -2.73 28.41
N LEU A 464 7.09 -3.88 28.02
CA LEU A 464 7.53 -4.92 28.94
C LEU A 464 8.98 -4.78 29.39
N ASN A 465 9.81 -4.10 28.62
CA ASN A 465 11.22 -3.83 28.93
C ASN A 465 11.38 -2.36 29.34
N VAL A 466 11.68 -2.12 30.60
CA VAL A 466 11.86 -0.75 31.14
C VAL A 466 13.36 -0.55 31.43
N PHE A 467 14.14 -0.44 30.40
CA PHE A 467 15.55 -0.03 30.49
C PHE A 467 15.85 1.00 29.39
N PRO A 468 16.93 1.81 29.54
CA PRO A 468 17.26 2.82 28.55
C PRO A 468 17.41 2.21 27.14
N VAL A 469 16.87 2.92 26.17
CA VAL A 469 17.09 2.63 24.74
C VAL A 469 18.44 3.17 24.33
N ARG A 470 19.21 2.36 23.62
CA ARG A 470 20.52 2.72 23.12
C ARG A 470 20.52 2.66 21.60
N ILE A 471 20.91 3.75 20.96
CA ILE A 471 20.92 3.83 19.51
C ILE A 471 22.34 3.62 18.97
N GLY A 472 23.28 4.48 19.34
CA GLY A 472 24.61 4.42 18.76
C GLY A 472 24.56 4.55 17.24
N VAL A 473 25.21 3.66 16.53
CA VAL A 473 25.16 3.58 15.06
C VAL A 473 23.89 2.88 14.61
N ALA A 474 23.21 3.45 13.61
CA ALA A 474 21.96 2.92 13.06
C ALA A 474 21.86 3.19 11.55
N ASP A 475 20.95 2.47 10.89
CA ASP A 475 20.63 2.67 9.49
C ASP A 475 19.13 3.02 9.32
N LEU A 476 18.82 4.01 8.50
CA LEU A 476 17.50 4.21 7.92
C LEU A 476 17.37 3.35 6.67
N GLY A 477 16.22 2.72 6.51
CA GLY A 477 15.86 1.95 5.33
C GLY A 477 16.57 0.61 5.18
N ASN A 478 17.42 0.21 6.14
CA ASN A 478 18.14 -1.07 6.10
C ASN A 478 18.64 -1.50 7.49
N TRP A 479 19.35 -2.59 7.52
CA TRP A 479 20.08 -3.05 8.70
C TRP A 479 21.46 -3.57 8.32
N SER A 480 22.50 -3.05 8.96
CA SER A 480 23.86 -3.54 8.84
C SER A 480 24.14 -4.56 9.93
N ASP A 481 24.43 -5.78 9.53
CA ASP A 481 24.90 -6.81 10.42
C ASP A 481 26.43 -6.67 10.62
N ASN A 482 26.86 -6.32 11.82
CA ASN A 482 28.26 -6.15 12.19
C ASN A 482 29.01 -7.50 12.22
N GLY A 483 29.04 -8.22 11.09
CA GLY A 483 29.84 -9.42 10.93
C GLY A 483 29.31 -10.67 11.62
N ARG A 484 28.01 -10.72 11.94
CA ARG A 484 27.34 -11.97 12.29
C ARG A 484 27.36 -12.91 11.09
N LYS A 485 28.03 -14.05 11.27
CA LYS A 485 28.13 -15.08 10.23
C LYS A 485 26.81 -15.83 9.98
N ASP A 486 25.83 -15.67 10.88
CA ASP A 486 24.49 -16.22 10.74
C ASP A 486 23.78 -15.37 9.69
N ARG A 487 23.32 -15.96 8.61
CA ARG A 487 22.61 -15.31 7.48
C ARG A 487 21.38 -14.56 8.01
N VAL A 488 21.58 -13.34 8.44
CA VAL A 488 20.50 -12.48 8.87
C VAL A 488 19.69 -12.13 7.63
N ALA A 489 18.36 -12.24 7.74
CA ALA A 489 17.44 -11.91 6.67
C ALA A 489 17.72 -10.48 6.16
N ILE A 490 17.81 -10.32 4.85
CA ILE A 490 17.87 -9.01 4.20
C ILE A 490 16.66 -8.21 4.65
N ARG A 491 16.88 -6.98 5.14
CA ARG A 491 15.85 -6.13 5.74
C ARG A 491 15.72 -4.77 5.08
N HIS A 492 16.13 -4.63 3.82
CA HIS A 492 16.02 -3.35 3.15
C HIS A 492 14.55 -2.93 3.00
N PHE A 493 14.31 -1.64 3.08
CA PHE A 493 13.04 -1.00 2.81
C PHE A 493 12.85 -0.85 1.29
N SER A 494 11.66 -1.16 0.78
CA SER A 494 11.26 -0.87 -0.60
C SER A 494 10.28 0.28 -0.59
N GLY A 495 10.77 1.50 -0.82
CA GLY A 495 9.96 2.70 -0.71
C GLY A 495 10.74 3.99 -0.74
N THR A 496 10.05 5.06 -0.40
CA THR A 496 10.60 6.42 -0.34
C THR A 496 10.43 6.99 1.07
N MET A 497 11.42 7.73 1.56
CA MET A 497 11.36 8.45 2.83
C MET A 497 11.62 9.94 2.60
N ASP A 498 10.74 10.78 3.14
CA ASP A 498 10.73 12.23 2.90
C ASP A 498 11.21 13.04 4.10
N GLU A 499 11.00 12.55 5.31
CA GLU A 499 11.45 13.18 6.55
C GLU A 499 11.66 12.12 7.63
N PHE A 500 12.66 12.32 8.50
CA PHE A 500 12.88 11.49 9.67
C PHE A 500 13.23 12.36 10.88
N MET A 501 12.58 12.08 12.01
CA MET A 501 12.85 12.74 13.29
C MET A 501 12.99 11.73 14.43
N LEU A 502 13.88 12.07 15.38
CA LEU A 502 14.11 11.31 16.59
C LEU A 502 14.18 12.25 17.78
N PHE A 503 13.28 12.05 18.75
CA PHE A 503 13.24 12.82 19.99
C PHE A 503 13.56 11.92 21.18
N SER A 504 14.33 12.44 22.16
CA SER A 504 14.67 11.75 23.41
C SER A 504 13.60 11.94 24.50
N ARG A 505 12.35 12.18 24.12
CA ARG A 505 11.19 12.33 25.00
C ARG A 505 9.94 11.70 24.40
N VAL A 506 8.93 11.59 25.23
CA VAL A 506 7.55 11.29 24.82
C VAL A 506 6.95 12.53 24.17
N LEU A 507 6.49 12.43 22.91
CA LEU A 507 5.62 13.44 22.32
C LEU A 507 4.17 13.16 22.70
N THR A 508 3.40 14.22 22.91
CA THR A 508 1.95 14.17 23.13
C THR A 508 1.22 13.90 21.81
N GLU A 509 -0.04 13.48 21.88
CA GLU A 509 -0.89 13.27 20.70
C GLU A 509 -1.03 14.54 19.84
N ALA A 510 -1.17 15.71 20.51
CA ALA A 510 -1.23 17.00 19.81
C ALA A 510 0.08 17.34 19.07
N GLU A 511 1.23 17.02 19.66
CA GLU A 511 2.53 17.20 19.02
C GLU A 511 2.71 16.24 17.83
N ILE A 512 2.30 14.96 17.98
CA ILE A 512 2.31 13.99 16.87
C ILE A 512 1.41 14.47 15.72
N ALA A 513 0.20 14.95 16.01
CA ALA A 513 -0.69 15.54 15.00
C ALA A 513 -0.06 16.78 14.34
N GLY A 514 0.77 17.55 15.09
CA GLY A 514 1.53 18.68 14.57
C GLY A 514 2.64 18.29 13.58
N LEU A 515 3.17 17.05 13.63
CA LEU A 515 4.18 16.55 12.68
C LEU A 515 3.57 16.17 11.32
N VAL A 516 2.26 16.02 11.24
CA VAL A 516 1.54 15.62 10.01
C VAL A 516 1.23 16.82 9.11
N ARG A 517 1.11 18.01 9.69
CA ARG A 517 0.67 19.25 9.04
C ARG A 517 1.74 19.90 8.17
#